data_5b1c2a183464760f78456e1e7a4ab1b3
#
_entry.id   5b1c2a183464760f78456e1e7a4ab1b3
#
_cell.length_a   1.000
_cell.length_b   1.000
_cell.length_c   1.000
_cell.angle_alpha   90.00
_cell.angle_beta   90.00
_cell.angle_gamma   90.00
#
_symmetry.space_group_name_H-M   'P 1'
#
loop_
_entity.id
_entity.type
_entity.pdbx_description
1 polymer ?
#
loop_
_entity_poly.entity_id
_entity_poly.type
_entity_poly.pdbx_seq_one_letter_code
_entity_poly.pdbx_strand_id
1 'polypeptide(L)'
;MDTPDVIVKDIMSEDVVVVFPDTSLVDAAKLLSHHKFNGLPVVNEENKLAGIITEYDLITNGTMMHIPTLQKIWKDATGERETKNSELRGEVDKIMDFCVKDVMNKEPMTILETTSYEEALKIFASHHRVNPIPVLNEKQELVGVISRIDILKPLMKAR
;
A
#
# COMPACT_ATOMS: atom_id res chain seq x y z
N MET A 1 19.49 -4.21 30.29
CA MET A 1 18.39 -5.10 29.91
C MET A 1 18.62 -5.42 28.46
N ASP A 2 19.10 -6.62 28.20
CA ASP A 2 19.21 -7.11 26.83
C ASP A 2 17.80 -7.24 26.27
N THR A 3 17.42 -6.32 25.39
CA THR A 3 16.26 -6.52 24.53
C THR A 3 16.59 -7.76 23.72
N PRO A 4 15.70 -8.80 23.67
CA PRO A 4 15.94 -9.93 22.78
C PRO A 4 16.20 -9.35 21.40
N ASP A 5 17.11 -10.00 20.65
CA ASP A 5 17.46 -9.62 19.27
C ASP A 5 16.23 -9.78 18.34
N VAL A 6 15.25 -8.90 18.52
CA VAL A 6 14.04 -8.84 17.70
C VAL A 6 14.41 -8.28 16.34
N ILE A 7 14.09 -9.00 15.31
CA ILE A 7 14.28 -8.59 13.92
C ILE A 7 12.92 -8.31 13.25
N VAL A 8 12.94 -7.68 12.09
CA VAL A 8 11.74 -7.34 11.30
C VAL A 8 10.85 -8.57 11.08
N LYS A 9 11.43 -9.73 10.79
CA LYS A 9 10.71 -10.99 10.61
C LYS A 9 9.79 -11.35 11.78
N ASP A 10 10.20 -11.05 13.01
CA ASP A 10 9.45 -11.42 14.22
C ASP A 10 8.20 -10.55 14.44
N ILE A 11 8.13 -9.41 13.77
CA ILE A 11 7.06 -8.42 13.97
C ILE A 11 6.28 -8.08 12.70
N MET A 12 6.82 -8.35 11.50
CA MET A 12 6.15 -8.09 10.23
C MET A 12 4.84 -8.88 10.09
N SER A 13 4.04 -8.50 9.12
CA SER A 13 2.88 -9.25 8.67
C SER A 13 3.27 -10.06 7.44
N GLU A 14 3.13 -11.40 7.51
CA GLU A 14 3.47 -12.33 6.43
C GLU A 14 2.31 -12.54 5.45
N ASP A 15 1.07 -12.38 5.91
CA ASP A 15 -0.12 -12.42 5.06
C ASP A 15 -0.24 -11.12 4.26
N VAL A 16 0.48 -11.05 3.15
CA VAL A 16 0.55 -9.86 2.31
C VAL A 16 -0.48 -9.93 1.20
N VAL A 17 -1.40 -8.97 1.18
CA VAL A 17 -2.24 -8.72 0.01
C VAL A 17 -1.42 -7.91 -0.98
N VAL A 18 -1.24 -8.46 -2.17
CA VAL A 18 -0.47 -7.82 -3.26
C VAL A 18 -1.39 -7.49 -4.43
N VAL A 19 -0.94 -6.58 -5.28
CA VAL A 19 -1.55 -6.30 -6.57
C VAL A 19 -0.48 -6.40 -7.66
N PHE A 20 -0.94 -6.45 -8.91
CA PHE A 20 -0.07 -6.50 -10.07
C PHE A 20 -0.05 -5.14 -10.79
N PRO A 21 0.97 -4.85 -11.61
CA PRO A 21 1.05 -3.60 -12.36
C PRO A 21 -0.20 -3.29 -13.19
N ASP A 22 -0.83 -4.31 -13.75
CA ASP A 22 -2.02 -4.18 -14.60
C ASP A 22 -3.35 -4.26 -13.81
N THR A 23 -3.30 -4.36 -12.49
CA THR A 23 -4.50 -4.25 -11.65
C THR A 23 -5.13 -2.87 -11.83
N SER A 24 -6.46 -2.80 -11.99
CA SER A 24 -7.15 -1.51 -12.10
C SER A 24 -7.01 -0.69 -10.81
N LEU A 25 -6.96 0.64 -10.93
CA LEU A 25 -6.92 1.52 -9.74
C LEU A 25 -8.14 1.35 -8.86
N VAL A 26 -9.30 1.08 -9.46
CA VAL A 26 -10.55 0.85 -8.73
C VAL A 26 -10.45 -0.40 -7.87
N ASP A 27 -9.89 -1.49 -8.40
CA ASP A 27 -9.74 -2.73 -7.63
C ASP A 27 -8.68 -2.58 -6.53
N ALA A 28 -7.59 -1.88 -6.79
CA ALA A 28 -6.60 -1.55 -5.77
C ALA A 28 -7.22 -0.70 -4.65
N ALA A 29 -8.01 0.32 -4.98
CA ALA A 29 -8.72 1.15 -4.01
C ALA A 29 -9.72 0.34 -3.16
N LYS A 30 -10.46 -0.60 -3.79
CA LYS A 30 -11.36 -1.51 -3.07
C LYS A 30 -10.60 -2.40 -2.07
N LEU A 31 -9.45 -2.95 -2.47
CA LEU A 31 -8.61 -3.77 -1.61
C LEU A 31 -8.09 -2.97 -0.41
N LEU A 32 -7.56 -1.76 -0.64
CA LEU A 32 -7.12 -0.85 0.42
C LEU A 32 -8.24 -0.57 1.42
N SER A 33 -9.43 -0.21 0.91
CA SER A 33 -10.59 0.11 1.74
C SER A 33 -11.12 -1.09 2.50
N HIS A 34 -11.26 -2.25 1.84
CA HIS A 34 -11.80 -3.47 2.44
C HIS A 34 -10.93 -3.96 3.59
N HIS A 35 -9.62 -4.00 3.40
CA HIS A 35 -8.66 -4.46 4.40
C HIS A 35 -8.21 -3.37 5.38
N LYS A 36 -8.58 -2.11 5.15
CA LYS A 36 -8.11 -0.93 5.90
C LYS A 36 -6.59 -0.81 5.90
N PHE A 37 -5.97 -1.11 4.76
CA PHE A 37 -4.54 -0.99 4.56
C PHE A 37 -4.18 0.42 4.07
N ASN A 38 -2.98 0.88 4.43
CA ASN A 38 -2.42 2.14 3.94
C ASN A 38 -1.69 1.98 2.60
N GLY A 39 -1.34 0.77 2.22
CA GLY A 39 -0.64 0.49 0.97
C GLY A 39 -0.61 -0.99 0.65
N LEU A 40 -0.42 -1.28 -0.63
CA LEU A 40 -0.31 -2.63 -1.18
C LEU A 40 0.98 -2.74 -1.98
N PRO A 41 1.84 -3.73 -1.68
CA PRO A 41 2.95 -4.05 -2.56
C PRO A 41 2.47 -4.45 -3.94
N VAL A 42 3.18 -3.99 -4.95
CA VAL A 42 2.97 -4.37 -6.35
C VAL A 42 4.07 -5.34 -6.74
N VAL A 43 3.69 -6.51 -7.19
CA VAL A 43 4.64 -7.57 -7.57
C VAL A 43 4.45 -7.98 -9.03
N ASN A 44 5.51 -8.51 -9.62
CA ASN A 44 5.44 -9.16 -10.93
C ASN A 44 5.08 -10.66 -10.79
N GLU A 45 5.00 -11.37 -11.90
CA GLU A 45 4.65 -12.78 -11.94
C GLU A 45 5.67 -13.69 -11.21
N GLU A 46 6.90 -13.20 -11.02
CA GLU A 46 7.96 -13.90 -10.28
C GLU A 46 7.96 -13.57 -8.78
N ASN A 47 6.91 -12.91 -8.27
CA ASN A 47 6.80 -12.42 -6.88
C ASN A 47 7.90 -11.43 -6.47
N LYS A 48 8.51 -10.75 -7.45
CA LYS A 48 9.46 -9.68 -7.18
C LYS A 48 8.75 -8.35 -7.08
N LEU A 49 9.21 -7.52 -6.15
CA LEU A 49 8.64 -6.20 -5.92
C LEU A 49 8.83 -5.32 -7.15
N ALA A 50 7.74 -4.82 -7.71
CA ALA A 50 7.71 -3.85 -8.82
C ALA A 50 7.43 -2.43 -8.32
N GLY A 51 6.86 -2.29 -7.13
CA GLY A 51 6.52 -0.99 -6.55
C GLY A 51 5.61 -1.12 -5.33
N ILE A 52 5.06 0.00 -4.93
CA ILE A 52 4.00 0.08 -3.90
C ILE A 52 2.95 1.08 -4.36
N ILE A 53 1.70 0.78 -4.06
CA ILE A 53 0.60 1.74 -4.21
C ILE A 53 -0.02 2.00 -2.83
N THR A 54 -0.17 3.27 -2.47
CA THR A 54 -0.72 3.70 -1.19
C THR A 54 -1.96 4.56 -1.38
N GLU A 55 -2.74 4.73 -0.31
CA GLU A 55 -3.85 5.70 -0.31
C GLU A 55 -3.36 7.11 -0.65
N TYR A 56 -2.12 7.45 -0.23
CA TYR A 56 -1.51 8.73 -0.53
C TYR A 56 -1.29 8.91 -2.03
N ASP A 57 -0.82 7.87 -2.74
CA ASP A 57 -0.63 7.92 -4.19
C ASP A 57 -1.95 8.12 -4.92
N LEU A 58 -3.01 7.45 -4.47
CA LEU A 58 -4.35 7.60 -5.03
C LEU A 58 -4.91 9.02 -4.83
N ILE A 59 -4.60 9.66 -3.69
CA ILE A 59 -5.08 11.01 -3.38
C ILE A 59 -4.24 12.08 -4.09
N THR A 60 -2.92 11.95 -4.11
CA THR A 60 -1.99 12.99 -4.59
C THR A 60 -1.68 12.91 -6.08
N ASN A 61 -1.43 11.71 -6.60
CA ASN A 61 -1.28 11.50 -8.03
C ASN A 61 -2.64 11.54 -8.75
N GLY A 62 -3.70 11.38 -7.99
CA GLY A 62 -5.07 11.73 -8.33
C GLY A 62 -5.32 13.24 -8.44
N THR A 63 -4.30 14.08 -8.63
CA THR A 63 -4.53 15.45 -9.12
C THR A 63 -5.15 15.46 -10.52
N MET A 64 -5.15 14.34 -11.20
CA MET A 64 -6.05 14.05 -12.32
C MET A 64 -7.43 13.52 -11.86
N MET A 65 -7.56 13.02 -10.62
CA MET A 65 -8.85 12.65 -10.04
C MET A 65 -9.44 13.82 -9.27
N HIS A 66 -10.24 14.61 -9.92
CA HIS A 66 -11.05 15.60 -9.25
C HIS A 66 -11.83 14.95 -8.10
N ILE A 67 -11.82 15.54 -6.87
CA ILE A 67 -12.57 15.03 -5.71
C ILE A 67 -14.01 14.61 -6.05
N PRO A 68 -14.77 15.35 -6.89
CA PRO A 68 -16.07 14.93 -7.38
C PRO A 68 -16.08 13.59 -8.10
N THR A 69 -14.99 13.22 -8.78
CA THR A 69 -14.87 11.97 -9.52
C THR A 69 -14.69 10.78 -8.57
N LEU A 70 -13.89 10.93 -7.51
CA LEU A 70 -13.77 9.91 -6.45
C LEU A 70 -15.11 9.69 -5.72
N GLN A 71 -15.84 10.75 -5.42
CA GLN A 71 -17.17 10.67 -4.82
C GLN A 71 -18.16 9.93 -5.72
N LYS A 72 -18.04 10.08 -7.03
CA LYS A 72 -18.90 9.41 -8.01
C LYS A 72 -18.55 7.94 -8.14
N ILE A 73 -17.25 7.60 -8.23
CA ILE A 73 -16.79 6.20 -8.22
C ILE A 73 -17.30 5.49 -6.97
N TRP A 74 -17.25 6.16 -5.82
CA TRP A 74 -17.79 5.64 -4.57
C TRP A 74 -19.30 5.37 -4.66
N LYS A 75 -20.08 6.31 -5.18
CA LYS A 75 -21.53 6.17 -5.35
C LYS A 75 -21.89 5.05 -6.32
N ASP A 76 -21.18 4.95 -7.44
CA ASP A 76 -21.39 3.89 -8.43
C ASP A 76 -21.01 2.51 -7.87
N ALA A 77 -19.95 2.42 -7.05
CA ALA A 77 -19.53 1.19 -6.37
C ALA A 77 -20.51 0.75 -5.27
N THR A 78 -21.21 1.69 -4.62
CA THR A 78 -22.21 1.42 -3.57
C THR A 78 -23.64 1.24 -4.09
N GLY A 79 -23.86 1.34 -5.41
CA GLY A 79 -25.17 1.12 -6.03
C GLY A 79 -26.11 2.31 -5.97
N GLU A 80 -25.69 3.45 -5.48
CA GLU A 80 -26.44 4.70 -5.52
C GLU A 80 -26.34 5.36 -6.90
N ARG A 81 -27.15 4.87 -7.83
CA ARG A 81 -27.24 5.42 -9.20
C ARG A 81 -28.03 6.72 -9.23
N GLU A 82 -27.31 7.84 -9.35
CA GLU A 82 -27.87 9.04 -10.02
C GLU A 82 -26.74 9.89 -10.62
N THR A 83 -26.49 9.79 -11.92
CA THR A 83 -25.95 10.94 -12.66
C THR A 83 -26.26 10.87 -14.15
N LYS A 84 -27.07 11.82 -14.58
CA LYS A 84 -27.38 12.10 -16.01
C LYS A 84 -26.38 13.10 -16.64
N ASN A 85 -25.14 13.19 -16.20
CA ASN A 85 -24.20 14.20 -16.72
C ASN A 85 -23.11 13.55 -17.58
N SER A 86 -23.17 13.77 -18.89
CA SER A 86 -22.31 13.15 -19.91
C SER A 86 -20.83 13.54 -19.82
N GLU A 87 -20.51 14.73 -19.31
CA GLU A 87 -19.13 15.20 -19.15
C GLU A 87 -18.37 14.47 -18.04
N LEU A 88 -19.06 14.16 -16.95
CA LEU A 88 -18.52 13.38 -15.85
C LEU A 88 -18.32 11.89 -16.20
N ARG A 89 -19.10 11.35 -17.15
CA ARG A 89 -18.89 9.98 -17.64
C ARG A 89 -17.52 9.85 -18.33
N GLY A 90 -17.13 10.80 -19.16
CA GLY A 90 -15.84 10.76 -19.84
C GLY A 90 -14.63 10.85 -18.91
N GLU A 91 -14.74 11.52 -17.75
CA GLU A 91 -13.69 11.56 -16.73
C GLU A 91 -13.63 10.26 -15.92
N VAL A 92 -14.78 9.67 -15.59
CA VAL A 92 -14.85 8.37 -14.90
C VAL A 92 -14.31 7.26 -15.79
N ASP A 93 -14.67 7.24 -17.06
CA ASP A 93 -14.20 6.24 -18.02
C ASP A 93 -12.67 6.31 -18.14
N LYS A 94 -12.08 7.50 -18.17
CA LYS A 94 -10.62 7.68 -18.17
C LYS A 94 -9.95 7.10 -16.94
N ILE A 95 -10.56 7.22 -15.76
CA ILE A 95 -10.00 6.68 -14.52
C ILE A 95 -10.13 5.16 -14.45
N MET A 96 -11.23 4.63 -15.02
CA MET A 96 -11.43 3.18 -15.14
C MET A 96 -10.37 2.50 -16.02
N ASP A 97 -9.74 3.26 -16.91
CA ASP A 97 -8.66 2.78 -17.78
C ASP A 97 -7.27 2.81 -17.12
N PHE A 98 -7.11 3.50 -15.96
CA PHE A 98 -5.82 3.53 -15.27
C PHE A 98 -5.56 2.25 -14.49
N CYS A 99 -4.30 1.79 -14.57
CA CYS A 99 -3.78 0.67 -13.83
C CYS A 99 -2.83 1.14 -12.71
N VAL A 100 -2.55 0.24 -11.78
CA VAL A 100 -1.63 0.48 -10.67
C VAL A 100 -0.26 0.98 -11.15
N LYS A 101 0.29 0.43 -12.25
CA LYS A 101 1.58 0.84 -12.85
C LYS A 101 1.65 2.32 -13.23
N ASP A 102 0.50 2.95 -13.50
CA ASP A 102 0.44 4.35 -13.93
C ASP A 102 0.60 5.33 -12.76
N VAL A 103 0.35 4.86 -11.53
CA VAL A 103 0.29 5.70 -10.32
C VAL A 103 1.25 5.25 -9.23
N MET A 104 1.61 3.97 -9.18
CA MET A 104 2.45 3.40 -8.12
C MET A 104 3.81 4.09 -7.99
N ASN A 105 4.37 4.08 -6.78
CA ASN A 105 5.78 4.37 -6.57
C ASN A 105 6.61 3.16 -7.02
N LYS A 106 7.45 3.34 -8.06
CA LYS A 106 8.28 2.29 -8.66
C LYS A 106 9.60 2.05 -7.90
N GLU A 107 9.96 2.93 -7.00
CA GLU A 107 11.16 2.84 -6.17
C GLU A 107 10.77 2.96 -4.69
N PRO A 108 10.01 1.99 -4.14
CA PRO A 108 9.60 2.04 -2.76
C PRO A 108 10.79 1.80 -1.83
N MET A 109 10.74 2.41 -0.66
CA MET A 109 11.62 2.00 0.43
C MET A 109 11.31 0.57 0.80
N THR A 110 12.35 -0.24 0.97
CA THR A 110 12.26 -1.64 1.39
C THR A 110 13.13 -1.88 2.61
N ILE A 111 12.89 -2.98 3.30
CA ILE A 111 13.67 -3.42 4.45
C ILE A 111 13.90 -4.92 4.37
N LEU A 112 15.03 -5.41 4.87
CA LEU A 112 15.28 -6.86 4.92
C LEU A 112 14.58 -7.48 6.13
N GLU A 113 14.13 -8.72 5.99
CA GLU A 113 13.52 -9.49 7.09
C GLU A 113 14.48 -9.67 8.29
N THR A 114 15.79 -9.62 8.02
CA THR A 114 16.87 -9.74 9.02
C THR A 114 17.25 -8.43 9.70
N THR A 115 16.67 -7.30 9.28
CA THR A 115 16.95 -5.99 9.88
C THR A 115 16.55 -5.98 11.34
N SER A 116 17.39 -5.38 12.19
CA SER A 116 17.12 -5.27 13.63
C SER A 116 15.92 -4.36 13.91
N TYR A 117 15.22 -4.64 15.01
CA TYR A 117 14.11 -3.81 15.49
C TYR A 117 14.51 -2.35 15.67
N GLU A 118 15.70 -2.12 16.23
CA GLU A 118 16.21 -0.77 16.47
C GLU A 118 16.41 0.02 15.17
N GLU A 119 16.93 -0.64 14.13
CA GLU A 119 17.09 -0.02 12.81
C GLU A 119 15.76 0.25 12.15
N ALA A 120 14.82 -0.69 12.21
CA ALA A 120 13.47 -0.50 11.72
C ALA A 120 12.78 0.69 12.40
N LEU A 121 12.93 0.83 13.73
CA LEU A 121 12.41 1.96 14.50
C LEU A 121 12.99 3.29 14.01
N LYS A 122 14.31 3.36 13.74
CA LYS A 122 14.98 4.56 13.20
C LYS A 122 14.44 4.93 11.82
N ILE A 123 14.21 3.94 10.97
CA ILE A 123 13.64 4.15 9.62
C ILE A 123 12.25 4.79 9.73
N PHE A 124 11.35 4.24 10.54
CA PHE A 124 10.01 4.81 10.72
C PHE A 124 10.01 6.18 11.39
N ALA A 125 10.94 6.43 12.29
CA ALA A 125 11.10 7.75 12.94
C ALA A 125 11.57 8.82 11.96
N SER A 126 12.40 8.46 10.98
CA SER A 126 12.98 9.38 10.01
C SER A 126 12.10 9.62 8.77
N HIS A 127 11.17 8.69 8.46
CA HIS A 127 10.39 8.68 7.23
C HIS A 127 8.88 8.63 7.53
N HIS A 128 8.31 9.78 7.93
CA HIS A 128 6.90 9.80 8.40
C HIS A 128 5.86 9.48 7.34
N ARG A 129 6.19 9.57 6.05
CA ARG A 129 5.25 9.30 4.95
C ARG A 129 5.32 7.88 4.43
N VAL A 130 6.31 7.09 4.87
CA VAL A 130 6.51 5.73 4.40
C VAL A 130 5.77 4.77 5.32
N ASN A 131 4.68 4.18 4.85
CA ASN A 131 3.88 3.20 5.58
C ASN A 131 2.84 2.56 4.65
N PRO A 132 2.81 1.24 4.48
CA PRO A 132 3.77 0.25 5.02
C PRO A 132 5.09 0.22 4.23
N ILE A 133 6.08 -0.51 4.75
CA ILE A 133 7.34 -0.81 4.08
C ILE A 133 7.32 -2.29 3.66
N PRO A 134 7.52 -2.61 2.37
CA PRO A 134 7.71 -3.98 1.93
C PRO A 134 8.96 -4.61 2.53
N VAL A 135 8.84 -5.85 2.99
CA VAL A 135 9.93 -6.64 3.56
C VAL A 135 10.42 -7.66 2.54
N LEU A 136 11.71 -7.67 2.30
CA LEU A 136 12.36 -8.57 1.34
C LEU A 136 13.27 -9.56 2.05
N ASN A 137 13.46 -10.73 1.45
CA ASN A 137 14.52 -11.66 1.82
C ASN A 137 15.83 -11.33 1.08
N GLU A 138 16.87 -12.10 1.33
CA GLU A 138 18.17 -11.95 0.65
C GLU A 138 18.11 -12.18 -0.88
N LYS A 139 17.09 -12.89 -1.35
CA LYS A 139 16.86 -13.14 -2.78
C LYS A 139 16.03 -12.03 -3.45
N GLN A 140 15.74 -10.94 -2.71
CA GLN A 140 14.91 -9.84 -3.18
C GLN A 140 13.45 -10.23 -3.47
N GLU A 141 12.96 -11.28 -2.83
CA GLU A 141 11.56 -11.70 -2.91
C GLU A 141 10.77 -11.02 -1.79
N LEU A 142 9.52 -10.66 -2.07
CA LEU A 142 8.60 -10.11 -1.06
C LEU A 142 8.20 -11.21 -0.08
N VAL A 143 8.51 -11.03 1.21
CA VAL A 143 8.20 -11.98 2.29
C VAL A 143 7.24 -11.42 3.34
N GLY A 144 7.00 -10.15 3.33
CA GLY A 144 6.11 -9.51 4.29
C GLY A 144 5.93 -8.02 4.04
N VAL A 145 5.19 -7.39 4.91
CA VAL A 145 5.11 -5.93 5.06
C VAL A 145 5.26 -5.58 6.54
N ILE A 146 5.86 -4.43 6.80
CA ILE A 146 5.93 -3.89 8.15
C ILE A 146 5.31 -2.49 8.18
N SER A 147 4.46 -2.25 9.15
CA SER A 147 3.78 -0.98 9.38
C SER A 147 4.18 -0.35 10.71
N ARG A 148 3.78 0.90 10.94
CA ARG A 148 3.99 1.57 12.22
C ARG A 148 3.33 0.84 13.39
N ILE A 149 2.22 0.15 13.14
CA ILE A 149 1.55 -0.63 14.18
C ILE A 149 2.39 -1.85 14.54
N ASP A 150 3.06 -2.47 13.57
CA ASP A 150 3.92 -3.63 13.82
C ASP A 150 5.10 -3.28 14.72
N ILE A 151 5.65 -2.07 14.59
CA ILE A 151 6.72 -1.55 15.47
C ILE A 151 6.29 -1.52 16.94
N LEU A 152 5.00 -1.41 17.23
CA LEU A 152 4.50 -1.39 18.61
C LEU A 152 4.29 -2.79 19.21
N LYS A 153 4.33 -3.85 18.40
CA LYS A 153 4.10 -5.24 18.88
C LYS A 153 5.00 -5.67 20.04
N PRO A 154 6.32 -5.37 20.05
CA PRO A 154 7.19 -5.73 21.17
C PRO A 154 6.76 -5.08 22.49
N LEU A 155 6.27 -3.84 22.44
CA LEU A 155 5.79 -3.12 23.63
C LEU A 155 4.52 -3.75 24.21
N MET A 156 3.69 -4.37 23.37
CA MET A 156 2.45 -5.03 23.81
C MET A 156 2.70 -6.39 24.47
N LYS A 157 3.86 -7.02 24.19
CA LYS A 157 4.29 -8.30 24.79
C LYS A 157 5.07 -8.15 26.08
N ALA A 158 5.45 -6.92 26.45
CA ALA A 158 6.27 -6.61 27.62
C ALA A 158 5.47 -6.48 28.95
N ARG A 159 4.31 -7.18 29.06
CA ARG A 159 3.52 -7.30 30.30
C ARG A 159 3.62 -8.66 30.91
#